data_2a9ff37993ba3889a5b66b49fd28a141
#
_entry.id   2a9ff37993ba3889a5b66b49fd28a141
#
_cell.length_a   1.000
_cell.length_b   1.000
_cell.length_c   1.000
_cell.angle_alpha   90.00
_cell.angle_beta   90.00
_cell.angle_gamma   90.00
#
_symmetry.space_group_name_H-M   'P 1'
#
loop_
_entity.id
_entity.type
_entity.pdbx_description
1 polymer ?
#
loop_
_entity_poly.entity_id
_entity_poly.type
_entity_poly.pdbx_seq_one_letter_code
_entity_poly.pdbx_strand_id
1 'polypeptide(L)'
;MAVMFVPFAISAIYIVTSFIHHGAYYITPDMQYVRGKYYFYALGLPYAYFCYVSIRSLVLSAFKKYYSYRRILVLMFLYSIIVCGFFVLQVLLNSVMPVVCGGATIALLLVYLETLHGKITVDSLTGLANRSSLERTLNVRLKYENEGKKLYFMMMDIDNFKSINDLYGHIEGDSALKTVAGVLQKHAPQNFLVARYGGDEFAALGITDDENEVIALVHNIHARLEEYNEREDRKYDLSISVGYACKEDGYYTIPDLINAADEELYKVKAKKKVNFGGGG
;
A
#
# COMPACT_ATOMS: atom_id res chain seq x y z
N MET A 1 -13.55 18.65 14.64
CA MET A 1 -14.16 17.31 14.64
C MET A 1 -15.59 17.29 15.20
N ALA A 2 -15.88 17.88 16.38
CA ALA A 2 -17.22 17.84 16.97
C ALA A 2 -18.35 18.34 16.05
N VAL A 3 -18.13 19.42 15.30
CA VAL A 3 -19.15 20.01 14.39
C VAL A 3 -19.57 19.06 13.26
N MET A 4 -18.75 18.08 12.90
CA MET A 4 -19.05 17.12 11.82
C MET A 4 -20.16 16.13 12.19
N PHE A 5 -20.40 15.87 13.47
CA PHE A 5 -21.40 14.94 13.94
C PHE A 5 -22.75 15.58 14.24
N VAL A 6 -22.83 16.92 14.25
CA VAL A 6 -24.05 17.66 14.58
C VAL A 6 -25.25 17.26 13.72
N PRO A 7 -25.17 17.18 12.37
CA PRO A 7 -26.31 16.79 11.54
C PRO A 7 -26.82 15.37 11.86
N PHE A 8 -25.90 14.43 12.15
CA PHE A 8 -26.26 13.06 12.52
C PHE A 8 -26.92 13.01 13.89
N ALA A 9 -26.38 13.76 14.87
CA ALA A 9 -26.97 13.82 16.21
C ALA A 9 -28.38 14.41 16.18
N ILE A 10 -28.60 15.48 15.46
CA ILE A 10 -29.93 16.11 15.30
C ILE A 10 -30.90 15.12 14.67
N SER A 11 -30.51 14.45 13.58
CA SER A 11 -31.37 13.47 12.91
C SER A 11 -31.65 12.27 13.79
N ALA A 12 -30.64 11.75 14.51
CA ALA A 12 -30.81 10.62 15.44
C ALA A 12 -31.79 10.96 16.56
N ILE A 13 -31.63 12.14 17.20
CA ILE A 13 -32.53 12.61 18.24
C ILE A 13 -33.93 12.74 17.68
N TYR A 14 -34.11 13.35 16.51
CA TYR A 14 -35.39 13.52 15.88
C TYR A 14 -36.07 12.18 15.54
N ILE A 15 -35.33 11.21 15.05
CA ILE A 15 -35.85 9.86 14.74
C ILE A 15 -36.26 9.13 16.03
N VAL A 16 -35.39 9.15 17.07
CA VAL A 16 -35.69 8.50 18.34
C VAL A 16 -36.92 9.12 19.02
N THR A 17 -37.04 10.44 18.99
CA THR A 17 -38.18 11.15 19.60
C THR A 17 -39.45 11.10 18.75
N SER A 18 -39.38 10.56 17.53
CA SER A 18 -40.55 10.43 16.63
C SER A 18 -41.65 9.58 17.21
N PHE A 19 -41.32 8.66 18.10
CA PHE A 19 -42.28 7.90 18.91
C PHE A 19 -43.29 8.82 19.67
N ILE A 20 -42.87 10.04 20.06
CA ILE A 20 -43.71 11.00 20.78
C ILE A 20 -44.47 11.92 19.84
N HIS A 21 -43.81 12.45 18.80
CA HIS A 21 -44.39 13.50 17.94
C HIS A 21 -44.85 13.01 16.56
N HIS A 22 -44.66 11.71 16.24
CA HIS A 22 -45.06 11.07 14.99
C HIS A 22 -44.53 11.75 13.70
N GLY A 23 -43.45 12.53 13.84
CA GLY A 23 -42.92 13.35 12.76
C GLY A 23 -42.16 12.58 11.69
N ALA A 24 -41.26 11.67 12.09
CA ALA A 24 -40.53 10.83 11.18
C ALA A 24 -41.22 9.50 10.88
N TYR A 25 -41.79 8.85 11.90
CA TYR A 25 -42.57 7.62 11.76
C TYR A 25 -43.50 7.44 12.94
N TYR A 26 -44.49 6.56 12.79
CA TYR A 26 -45.33 6.08 13.87
C TYR A 26 -45.83 4.66 13.58
N ILE A 27 -46.30 3.97 14.62
CA ILE A 27 -46.86 2.65 14.53
C ILE A 27 -48.36 2.79 14.81
N THR A 28 -49.17 2.28 13.88
CA THR A 28 -50.64 2.27 14.03
C THR A 28 -51.07 1.26 15.11
N PRO A 29 -52.30 1.35 15.64
CA PRO A 29 -52.82 0.35 16.56
C PRO A 29 -52.78 -1.10 16.00
N ASP A 30 -52.84 -1.24 14.68
CA ASP A 30 -52.73 -2.51 13.96
C ASP A 30 -51.26 -2.97 13.73
N MET A 31 -50.32 -2.40 14.50
CA MET A 31 -48.86 -2.70 14.42
C MET A 31 -48.23 -2.45 13.06
N GLN A 32 -48.81 -1.57 12.24
CA GLN A 32 -48.25 -1.20 10.97
C GLN A 32 -47.34 0.04 11.09
N TYR A 33 -46.17 -0.03 10.43
CA TYR A 33 -45.25 1.08 10.32
C TYR A 33 -45.74 2.09 9.29
N VAL A 34 -45.88 3.34 9.69
CA VAL A 34 -46.24 4.44 8.78
C VAL A 34 -45.18 5.55 8.83
N ARG A 35 -44.80 6.04 7.66
CA ARG A 35 -43.88 7.16 7.53
C ARG A 35 -44.57 8.46 7.90
N GLY A 36 -43.93 9.23 8.78
CA GLY A 36 -44.43 10.53 9.20
C GLY A 36 -44.16 11.62 8.13
N LYS A 37 -44.79 12.76 8.31
CA LYS A 37 -44.69 13.91 7.39
C LYS A 37 -43.27 14.40 7.13
N TYR A 38 -42.38 14.28 8.11
CA TYR A 38 -41.01 14.78 8.05
C TYR A 38 -39.96 13.67 7.88
N TYR A 39 -40.41 12.46 7.53
CA TYR A 39 -39.52 11.30 7.32
C TYR A 39 -38.34 11.60 6.38
N PHE A 40 -38.60 12.19 5.20
CA PHE A 40 -37.60 12.50 4.22
C PHE A 40 -36.64 13.61 4.67
N TYR A 41 -37.07 14.55 5.50
CA TYR A 41 -36.19 15.58 6.07
C TYR A 41 -35.27 14.98 7.13
N ALA A 42 -35.79 14.10 7.98
CA ALA A 42 -35.02 13.46 9.02
C ALA A 42 -33.88 12.61 8.45
N LEU A 43 -34.12 11.91 7.34
CA LEU A 43 -33.12 11.12 6.65
C LEU A 43 -32.29 11.93 5.66
N GLY A 44 -32.88 12.91 4.99
CA GLY A 44 -32.22 13.69 3.94
C GLY A 44 -31.02 14.49 4.43
N LEU A 45 -31.07 15.02 5.65
CA LEU A 45 -29.99 15.84 6.21
C LEU A 45 -28.66 15.05 6.37
N PRO A 46 -28.62 13.84 6.99
CA PRO A 46 -27.43 13.02 7.03
C PRO A 46 -26.91 12.63 5.63
N TYR A 47 -27.83 12.30 4.69
CA TYR A 47 -27.42 11.93 3.34
C TYR A 47 -26.85 13.10 2.54
N ALA A 48 -27.43 14.30 2.65
CA ALA A 48 -26.88 15.51 2.04
C ALA A 48 -25.46 15.80 2.56
N TYR A 49 -25.24 15.65 3.86
CA TYR A 49 -23.91 15.76 4.45
C TYR A 49 -22.95 14.67 3.95
N PHE A 50 -23.44 13.45 3.82
CA PHE A 50 -22.67 12.32 3.29
C PHE A 50 -22.23 12.58 1.85
N CYS A 51 -23.12 13.09 0.99
CA CYS A 51 -22.79 13.50 -0.37
C CYS A 51 -21.75 14.63 -0.40
N TYR A 52 -21.89 15.63 0.49
CA TYR A 52 -20.89 16.71 0.61
C TYR A 52 -19.49 16.18 0.96
N VAL A 53 -19.38 15.31 1.98
CA VAL A 53 -18.10 14.70 2.38
C VAL A 53 -17.52 13.84 1.25
N SER A 54 -18.37 13.12 0.54
CA SER A 54 -18.00 12.28 -0.60
C SER A 54 -17.36 13.13 -1.73
N ILE A 55 -18.07 14.17 -2.17
CA ILE A 55 -17.58 15.06 -3.22
C ILE A 55 -16.27 15.74 -2.78
N ARG A 56 -16.22 16.22 -1.54
CA ARG A 56 -15.02 16.83 -0.97
C ARG A 56 -13.84 15.87 -0.94
N SER A 57 -14.03 14.61 -0.58
CA SER A 57 -12.95 13.62 -0.56
C SER A 57 -12.41 13.36 -1.96
N LEU A 58 -13.29 13.27 -2.97
CA LEU A 58 -12.89 13.14 -4.37
C LEU A 58 -12.08 14.36 -4.84
N VAL A 59 -12.54 15.57 -4.56
CA VAL A 59 -11.84 16.81 -4.90
C VAL A 59 -10.46 16.86 -4.23
N LEU A 60 -10.38 16.54 -2.93
CA LEU A 60 -9.11 16.53 -2.21
C LEU A 60 -8.13 15.49 -2.76
N SER A 61 -8.61 14.36 -3.28
CA SER A 61 -7.78 13.31 -3.87
C SER A 61 -7.03 13.77 -5.13
N ALA A 62 -7.50 14.84 -5.80
CA ALA A 62 -6.86 15.40 -6.99
C ALA A 62 -5.68 16.33 -6.67
N PHE A 63 -5.57 16.85 -5.44
CA PHE A 63 -4.50 17.77 -5.08
C PHE A 63 -3.22 17.03 -4.66
N LYS A 64 -2.06 17.48 -5.19
CA LYS A 64 -0.72 16.94 -4.85
C LYS A 64 -0.44 16.93 -3.34
N LYS A 65 -0.93 17.92 -2.60
CA LYS A 65 -0.78 18.02 -1.13
C LYS A 65 -1.32 16.79 -0.38
N TYR A 66 -2.35 16.12 -0.92
CA TYR A 66 -3.01 14.97 -0.29
C TYR A 66 -2.68 13.65 -0.99
N TYR A 67 -1.64 13.61 -1.82
CA TYR A 67 -1.27 12.42 -2.58
C TYR A 67 -1.06 11.18 -1.69
N SER A 68 -0.43 11.35 -0.52
CA SER A 68 -0.23 10.26 0.46
C SER A 68 -1.55 9.69 1.03
N TYR A 69 -2.64 10.45 0.95
CA TYR A 69 -3.97 10.03 1.43
C TYR A 69 -4.93 9.72 0.30
N ARG A 70 -4.48 9.80 -0.96
CA ARG A 70 -5.33 9.67 -2.15
C ARG A 70 -6.16 8.38 -2.13
N ARG A 71 -5.53 7.26 -1.78
CA ARG A 71 -6.20 5.96 -1.69
C ARG A 71 -7.35 5.96 -0.69
N ILE A 72 -7.13 6.49 0.51
CA ILE A 72 -8.16 6.59 1.55
C ILE A 72 -9.28 7.53 1.11
N LEU A 73 -8.95 8.67 0.50
CA LEU A 73 -9.95 9.63 0.01
C LEU A 73 -10.83 9.02 -1.09
N VAL A 74 -10.25 8.26 -2.02
CA VAL A 74 -11.00 7.54 -3.06
C VAL A 74 -11.89 6.45 -2.45
N LEU A 75 -11.41 5.71 -1.46
CA LEU A 75 -12.22 4.70 -0.75
C LEU A 75 -13.39 5.32 -0.01
N MET A 76 -13.20 6.48 0.63
CA MET A 76 -14.29 7.22 1.27
C MET A 76 -15.35 7.66 0.25
N PHE A 77 -14.94 8.08 -0.94
CA PHE A 77 -15.86 8.40 -2.03
C PHE A 77 -16.65 7.17 -2.49
N LEU A 78 -15.98 6.05 -2.76
CA LEU A 78 -16.63 4.80 -3.18
C LEU A 78 -17.59 4.26 -2.12
N TYR A 79 -17.20 4.30 -0.85
CA TYR A 79 -18.07 3.96 0.29
C TYR A 79 -19.37 4.74 0.25
N SER A 80 -19.28 6.06 0.02
CA SER A 80 -20.44 6.94 -0.02
C SER A 80 -21.39 6.61 -1.17
N ILE A 81 -20.87 6.25 -2.35
CA ILE A 81 -21.69 5.84 -3.50
C ILE A 81 -22.49 4.59 -3.18
N ILE A 82 -21.85 3.59 -2.55
CA ILE A 82 -22.52 2.34 -2.18
C ILE A 82 -23.68 2.63 -1.21
N VAL A 83 -23.42 3.39 -0.15
CA VAL A 83 -24.44 3.72 0.86
C VAL A 83 -25.60 4.52 0.25
N CYS A 84 -25.31 5.51 -0.60
CA CYS A 84 -26.36 6.27 -1.30
C CYS A 84 -27.16 5.39 -2.27
N GLY A 85 -26.52 4.45 -2.96
CA GLY A 85 -27.20 3.50 -3.85
C GLY A 85 -28.19 2.62 -3.09
N PHE A 86 -27.79 2.07 -1.95
CA PHE A 86 -28.68 1.28 -1.08
C PHE A 86 -29.82 2.12 -0.48
N PHE A 87 -29.58 3.40 -0.19
CA PHE A 87 -30.66 4.29 0.24
C PHE A 87 -31.70 4.52 -0.86
N VAL A 88 -31.26 4.80 -2.10
CA VAL A 88 -32.17 4.94 -3.23
C VAL A 88 -32.97 3.67 -3.44
N LEU A 89 -32.33 2.50 -3.37
CA LEU A 89 -32.96 1.21 -3.50
C LEU A 89 -34.02 0.99 -2.39
N GLN A 90 -33.71 1.35 -1.15
CA GLN A 90 -34.69 1.27 -0.04
C GLN A 90 -35.92 2.16 -0.27
N VAL A 91 -35.70 3.37 -0.81
CA VAL A 91 -36.81 4.27 -1.14
C VAL A 91 -37.66 3.72 -2.26
N LEU A 92 -37.04 3.20 -3.33
CA LEU A 92 -37.76 2.66 -4.50
C LEU A 92 -38.54 1.40 -4.17
N LEU A 93 -37.96 0.50 -3.36
CA LEU A 93 -38.65 -0.75 -2.92
C LEU A 93 -39.69 -0.50 -1.87
N ASN A 94 -39.83 0.73 -1.37
CA ASN A 94 -40.69 1.07 -0.22
C ASN A 94 -40.52 0.07 0.98
N SER A 95 -39.30 -0.43 1.15
CA SER A 95 -39.00 -1.51 2.09
C SER A 95 -38.97 -0.99 3.54
N VAL A 96 -39.63 -1.73 4.42
CA VAL A 96 -39.53 -1.55 5.88
C VAL A 96 -38.19 -2.12 6.40
N MET A 97 -37.61 -3.07 5.66
CA MET A 97 -36.32 -3.65 6.01
C MET A 97 -35.20 -2.64 5.88
N PRO A 98 -34.20 -2.62 6.80
CA PRO A 98 -33.07 -1.68 6.79
C PRO A 98 -32.01 -2.05 5.74
N VAL A 99 -32.41 -2.01 4.47
CA VAL A 99 -31.52 -2.35 3.32
C VAL A 99 -30.27 -1.49 3.32
N VAL A 100 -30.38 -0.23 3.76
CA VAL A 100 -29.24 0.70 3.91
C VAL A 100 -28.23 0.18 4.91
N CYS A 101 -28.66 -0.45 6.01
CA CYS A 101 -27.75 -1.03 7.01
C CYS A 101 -26.89 -2.15 6.40
N GLY A 102 -27.49 -3.01 5.55
CA GLY A 102 -26.76 -4.03 4.82
C GLY A 102 -25.70 -3.44 3.88
N GLY A 103 -26.08 -2.42 3.11
CA GLY A 103 -25.17 -1.71 2.24
C GLY A 103 -24.01 -1.01 2.99
N ALA A 104 -24.33 -0.36 4.10
CA ALA A 104 -23.33 0.27 4.95
C ALA A 104 -22.35 -0.75 5.55
N THR A 105 -22.87 -1.91 5.99
CA THR A 105 -22.03 -2.99 6.54
C THR A 105 -21.08 -3.55 5.48
N ILE A 106 -21.57 -3.82 4.27
CA ILE A 106 -20.73 -4.30 3.15
C ILE A 106 -19.65 -3.27 2.82
N ALA A 107 -20.02 -2.00 2.73
CA ALA A 107 -19.08 -0.93 2.42
C ALA A 107 -18.02 -0.76 3.51
N LEU A 108 -18.38 -0.85 4.80
CA LEU A 108 -17.43 -0.84 5.92
C LEU A 108 -16.51 -2.05 5.87
N LEU A 109 -17.04 -3.24 5.56
CA LEU A 109 -16.23 -4.44 5.41
C LEU A 109 -15.18 -4.28 4.30
N LEU A 110 -15.56 -3.71 3.15
CA LEU A 110 -14.61 -3.45 2.05
C LEU A 110 -13.50 -2.48 2.46
N VAL A 111 -13.85 -1.38 3.14
CA VAL A 111 -12.87 -0.42 3.67
C VAL A 111 -11.96 -1.08 4.73
N TYR A 112 -12.52 -1.93 5.59
CA TYR A 112 -11.76 -2.66 6.60
C TYR A 112 -10.77 -3.65 5.97
N LEU A 113 -11.22 -4.46 4.99
CA LEU A 113 -10.37 -5.41 4.27
C LEU A 113 -9.22 -4.68 3.55
N GLU A 114 -9.51 -3.55 2.91
CA GLU A 114 -8.49 -2.74 2.24
C GLU A 114 -7.47 -2.16 3.23
N THR A 115 -7.93 -1.77 4.43
CA THR A 115 -7.06 -1.28 5.50
C THR A 115 -6.17 -2.40 6.05
N LEU A 116 -6.69 -3.62 6.15
CA LEU A 116 -5.91 -4.80 6.54
C LEU A 116 -4.83 -5.15 5.52
N HIS A 117 -5.14 -5.12 4.22
CA HIS A 117 -4.15 -5.35 3.17
C HIS A 117 -2.96 -4.37 3.27
N GLY A 118 -3.23 -3.10 3.62
CA GLY A 118 -2.18 -2.11 3.84
C GLY A 118 -1.33 -2.35 5.11
N LYS A 119 -1.72 -3.26 6.00
CA LYS A 119 -0.96 -3.63 7.21
C LYS A 119 -0.02 -4.82 7.00
N ILE A 120 -0.16 -5.56 5.90
CA ILE A 120 0.81 -6.60 5.55
C ILE A 120 2.13 -5.91 5.24
N THR A 121 3.16 -6.20 6.03
CA THR A 121 4.47 -5.54 5.95
C THR A 121 5.55 -6.41 5.35
N VAL A 122 5.26 -7.70 5.16
CA VAL A 122 6.20 -8.70 4.63
C VAL A 122 5.70 -9.29 3.32
N ASP A 123 6.64 -9.72 2.49
CA ASP A 123 6.36 -10.52 1.30
C ASP A 123 6.17 -11.99 1.71
N SER A 124 5.07 -12.60 1.27
CA SER A 124 4.67 -13.94 1.70
C SER A 124 5.58 -15.04 1.17
N LEU A 125 6.30 -14.83 0.07
CA LEU A 125 7.20 -15.82 -0.52
C LEU A 125 8.57 -15.81 0.15
N THR A 126 9.12 -14.62 0.37
CA THR A 126 10.50 -14.43 0.79
C THR A 126 10.66 -14.14 2.29
N GLY A 127 9.60 -13.70 2.97
CA GLY A 127 9.63 -13.26 4.36
C GLY A 127 10.32 -11.91 4.60
N LEU A 128 10.87 -11.28 3.56
CA LEU A 128 11.43 -9.92 3.63
C LEU A 128 10.31 -8.88 3.77
N ALA A 129 10.67 -7.65 4.09
CA ALA A 129 9.72 -6.54 3.97
C ALA A 129 9.19 -6.46 2.53
N ASN A 130 7.94 -6.03 2.37
CA ASN A 130 7.41 -5.75 1.05
C ASN A 130 7.65 -4.29 0.63
N ARG A 131 7.40 -4.01 -0.65
CA ARG A 131 7.53 -2.66 -1.23
C ARG A 131 6.83 -1.58 -0.40
N SER A 132 5.59 -1.83 0.03
CA SER A 132 4.81 -0.85 0.81
C SER A 132 5.46 -0.53 2.16
N SER A 133 6.05 -1.52 2.81
CA SER A 133 6.79 -1.34 4.07
C SER A 133 8.07 -0.53 3.86
N LEU A 134 8.82 -0.86 2.80
CA LEU A 134 10.05 -0.15 2.42
C LEU A 134 9.76 1.33 2.13
N GLU A 135 8.79 1.62 1.24
CA GLU A 135 8.41 2.98 0.87
C GLU A 135 7.89 3.80 2.06
N ARG A 136 7.18 3.16 2.99
CA ARG A 136 6.74 3.80 4.23
C ARG A 136 7.93 4.19 5.09
N THR A 137 8.90 3.28 5.27
CA THR A 137 10.11 3.53 6.04
C THR A 137 10.95 4.62 5.39
N LEU A 138 11.11 4.57 4.06
CA LEU A 138 11.80 5.59 3.28
C LEU A 138 11.16 6.97 3.46
N ASN A 139 9.82 7.06 3.43
CA ASN A 139 9.08 8.30 3.68
C ASN A 139 9.36 8.91 5.05
N VAL A 140 9.45 8.06 6.07
CA VAL A 140 9.79 8.49 7.43
C VAL A 140 11.24 8.99 7.47
N ARG A 141 12.18 8.21 6.95
CA ARG A 141 13.61 8.52 7.00
C ARG A 141 14.02 9.75 6.19
N LEU A 142 13.34 10.03 5.07
CA LEU A 142 13.56 11.25 4.28
C LEU A 142 13.13 12.52 5.01
N LYS A 143 12.12 12.43 5.90
CA LYS A 143 11.58 13.60 6.63
C LYS A 143 12.38 13.97 7.87
N TYR A 144 13.05 13.01 8.46
CA TYR A 144 13.83 13.24 9.68
C TYR A 144 15.31 13.44 9.33
N GLU A 145 15.97 14.35 10.04
CA GLU A 145 17.42 14.43 10.02
C GLU A 145 17.99 13.15 10.63
N ASN A 146 18.92 12.52 9.93
CA ASN A 146 19.50 11.25 10.34
C ASN A 146 20.77 11.45 11.21
N GLU A 147 20.81 12.49 12.05
CA GLU A 147 21.89 12.77 13.01
C GLU A 147 23.28 12.77 12.37
N GLY A 148 23.41 13.38 11.17
CA GLY A 148 24.66 13.44 10.41
C GLY A 148 24.96 12.19 9.57
N LYS A 149 24.12 11.15 9.65
CA LYS A 149 24.26 9.95 8.81
C LYS A 149 23.54 10.11 7.48
N LYS A 150 24.09 9.48 6.44
CA LYS A 150 23.52 9.49 5.11
C LYS A 150 22.50 8.38 4.93
N LEU A 151 21.47 8.65 4.11
CA LEU A 151 20.46 7.68 3.74
C LEU A 151 20.81 7.08 2.38
N TYR A 152 21.05 5.76 2.34
CA TYR A 152 21.32 4.99 1.12
C TYR A 152 20.08 4.19 0.73
N PHE A 153 19.81 4.19 -0.55
CA PHE A 153 18.79 3.33 -1.16
C PHE A 153 19.46 2.47 -2.23
N MET A 154 19.20 1.17 -2.19
CA MET A 154 19.75 0.19 -3.11
C MET A 154 18.61 -0.47 -3.87
N MET A 155 18.75 -0.59 -5.19
CA MET A 155 17.90 -1.39 -6.06
C MET A 155 18.70 -2.58 -6.57
N MET A 156 18.09 -3.75 -6.54
CA MET A 156 18.75 -5.02 -6.87
C MET A 156 17.83 -5.86 -7.73
N ASP A 157 18.38 -6.64 -8.65
CA ASP A 157 17.60 -7.47 -9.57
C ASP A 157 18.37 -8.76 -9.90
N ILE A 158 17.67 -9.90 -9.90
CA ILE A 158 18.27 -11.20 -10.22
C ILE A 158 18.55 -11.26 -11.72
N ASP A 159 19.81 -11.46 -12.06
CA ASP A 159 20.21 -11.56 -13.46
C ASP A 159 19.59 -12.80 -14.12
N ASN A 160 19.04 -12.63 -15.32
CA ASN A 160 18.45 -13.70 -16.13
C ASN A 160 17.32 -14.49 -15.44
N PHE A 161 16.63 -13.92 -14.47
CA PHE A 161 15.55 -14.61 -13.70
C PHE A 161 14.47 -15.21 -14.62
N LYS A 162 14.10 -14.51 -15.69
CA LYS A 162 13.16 -15.04 -16.68
C LYS A 162 13.65 -16.37 -17.26
N SER A 163 14.92 -16.49 -17.59
CA SER A 163 15.51 -17.73 -18.11
C SER A 163 15.43 -18.88 -17.10
N ILE A 164 15.58 -18.60 -15.81
CA ILE A 164 15.38 -19.61 -14.75
C ILE A 164 13.94 -20.12 -14.77
N ASN A 165 12.96 -19.23 -14.83
CA ASN A 165 11.55 -19.62 -14.93
C ASN A 165 11.24 -20.40 -16.22
N ASP A 166 11.74 -19.94 -17.35
CA ASP A 166 11.44 -20.54 -18.66
C ASP A 166 12.08 -21.93 -18.81
N LEU A 167 13.27 -22.17 -18.24
CA LEU A 167 14.00 -23.43 -18.35
C LEU A 167 13.66 -24.44 -17.24
N TYR A 168 13.44 -23.96 -16.02
CA TYR A 168 13.30 -24.82 -14.84
C TYR A 168 11.93 -24.74 -14.15
N GLY A 169 11.06 -23.83 -14.64
CA GLY A 169 9.71 -23.63 -14.12
C GLY A 169 9.64 -22.69 -12.93
N HIS A 170 8.42 -22.20 -12.64
CA HIS A 170 8.17 -21.21 -11.59
C HIS A 170 8.53 -21.66 -10.18
N ILE A 171 8.49 -22.96 -9.88
CA ILE A 171 8.87 -23.48 -8.57
C ILE A 171 10.37 -23.24 -8.30
N GLU A 172 11.20 -23.41 -9.33
CA GLU A 172 12.63 -23.12 -9.23
C GLU A 172 12.89 -21.62 -9.18
N GLY A 173 12.11 -20.80 -9.91
CA GLY A 173 12.14 -19.36 -9.76
C GLY A 173 11.81 -18.90 -8.34
N ASP A 174 10.80 -19.49 -7.71
CA ASP A 174 10.47 -19.23 -6.30
C ASP A 174 11.59 -19.64 -5.35
N SER A 175 12.29 -20.75 -5.66
CA SER A 175 13.46 -21.19 -4.91
C SER A 175 14.63 -20.21 -5.06
N ALA A 176 14.88 -19.71 -6.27
CA ALA A 176 15.88 -18.67 -6.53
C ALA A 176 15.60 -17.41 -5.72
N LEU A 177 14.33 -16.92 -5.73
CA LEU A 177 13.91 -15.76 -4.93
C LEU A 177 14.13 -15.96 -3.43
N LYS A 178 13.80 -17.12 -2.90
CA LYS A 178 14.03 -17.46 -1.48
C LYS A 178 15.51 -17.53 -1.13
N THR A 179 16.33 -18.06 -2.03
CA THR A 179 17.78 -18.14 -1.84
C THR A 179 18.40 -16.77 -1.76
N VAL A 180 18.08 -15.89 -2.73
CA VAL A 180 18.56 -14.50 -2.73
C VAL A 180 18.06 -13.76 -1.50
N ALA A 181 16.78 -13.89 -1.15
CA ALA A 181 16.22 -13.28 0.04
C ALA A 181 16.94 -13.71 1.33
N GLY A 182 17.26 -15.00 1.45
CA GLY A 182 18.01 -15.54 2.59
C GLY A 182 19.43 -14.96 2.68
N VAL A 183 20.11 -14.80 1.55
CA VAL A 183 21.42 -14.13 1.49
C VAL A 183 21.31 -12.69 1.94
N LEU A 184 20.36 -11.94 1.39
CA LEU A 184 20.14 -10.53 1.73
C LEU A 184 19.82 -10.37 3.23
N GLN A 185 18.88 -11.15 3.75
CA GLN A 185 18.45 -11.08 5.15
C GLN A 185 19.58 -11.39 6.14
N LYS A 186 20.42 -12.38 5.81
CA LYS A 186 21.49 -12.83 6.69
C LYS A 186 22.70 -11.89 6.73
N HIS A 187 22.96 -11.19 5.62
CA HIS A 187 24.18 -10.39 5.45
C HIS A 187 23.94 -8.88 5.44
N ALA A 188 22.68 -8.42 5.42
CA ALA A 188 22.39 -7.00 5.61
C ALA A 188 22.73 -6.56 7.05
N PRO A 189 23.41 -5.41 7.22
CA PRO A 189 23.62 -4.81 8.54
C PRO A 189 22.28 -4.53 9.25
N GLN A 190 22.28 -4.49 10.59
CA GLN A 190 21.06 -4.26 11.38
C GLN A 190 20.35 -2.92 11.11
N ASN A 191 21.12 -1.92 10.66
CA ASN A 191 20.62 -0.60 10.28
C ASN A 191 20.03 -0.56 8.85
N PHE A 192 20.03 -1.69 8.12
CA PHE A 192 19.46 -1.82 6.79
C PHE A 192 18.12 -2.57 6.83
N LEU A 193 17.11 -2.00 6.17
CA LEU A 193 15.84 -2.67 5.89
C LEU A 193 15.91 -3.26 4.49
N VAL A 194 15.79 -4.58 4.37
CA VAL A 194 15.75 -5.29 3.08
C VAL A 194 14.31 -5.65 2.74
N ALA A 195 13.95 -5.51 1.47
CA ALA A 195 12.61 -5.76 0.98
C ALA A 195 12.62 -6.44 -0.40
N ARG A 196 11.58 -7.20 -0.68
CA ARG A 196 11.23 -7.56 -2.06
C ARG A 196 10.40 -6.44 -2.66
N TYR A 197 10.93 -5.81 -3.71
CA TYR A 197 10.32 -4.63 -4.32
C TYR A 197 9.24 -5.01 -5.35
N GLY A 198 9.46 -6.09 -6.11
CA GLY A 198 8.48 -6.67 -7.03
C GLY A 198 9.11 -7.75 -7.90
N GLY A 199 8.39 -8.72 -8.37
CA GLY A 199 8.91 -9.76 -9.25
C GLY A 199 10.21 -10.36 -8.76
N ASP A 200 11.29 -10.12 -9.49
CA ASP A 200 12.68 -10.47 -9.24
C ASP A 200 13.52 -9.32 -8.65
N GLU A 201 12.88 -8.19 -8.33
CA GLU A 201 13.50 -7.00 -7.80
C GLU A 201 13.50 -7.00 -6.27
N PHE A 202 14.64 -6.67 -5.69
CA PHE A 202 14.84 -6.43 -4.26
C PHE A 202 15.33 -5.01 -4.04
N ALA A 203 15.12 -4.50 -2.84
CA ALA A 203 15.65 -3.20 -2.46
C ALA A 203 16.13 -3.22 -1.00
N ALA A 204 17.09 -2.35 -0.71
CA ALA A 204 17.54 -2.12 0.67
C ALA A 204 17.59 -0.62 0.98
N LEU A 205 17.27 -0.27 2.21
CA LEU A 205 17.31 1.08 2.75
C LEU A 205 18.20 1.08 3.98
N GLY A 206 19.32 1.80 3.94
CA GLY A 206 20.27 1.87 5.04
C GLY A 206 20.56 3.30 5.47
N ILE A 207 20.93 3.48 6.75
CA ILE A 207 21.41 4.75 7.29
C ILE A 207 22.79 4.51 7.85
N THR A 208 23.79 5.14 7.25
CA THR A 208 25.19 5.04 7.69
C THR A 208 25.95 6.32 7.35
N ASP A 209 26.99 6.61 8.06
CA ASP A 209 28.00 7.63 7.74
C ASP A 209 29.16 7.06 6.94
N ASP A 210 29.28 5.73 6.87
CA ASP A 210 30.33 5.02 6.16
C ASP A 210 29.80 4.33 4.89
N GLU A 211 30.13 4.87 3.72
CA GLU A 211 29.79 4.26 2.44
C GLU A 211 30.40 2.87 2.25
N ASN A 212 31.50 2.56 2.95
CA ASN A 212 32.11 1.22 2.88
C ASN A 212 31.17 0.13 3.42
N GLU A 213 30.23 0.44 4.33
CA GLU A 213 29.21 -0.53 4.74
C GLU A 213 28.29 -0.94 3.56
N VAL A 214 27.95 0.01 2.69
CA VAL A 214 27.14 -0.25 1.49
C VAL A 214 27.94 -1.09 0.49
N ILE A 215 29.18 -0.71 0.22
CA ILE A 215 30.08 -1.44 -0.68
C ILE A 215 30.35 -2.85 -0.16
N ALA A 216 30.60 -3.00 1.14
CA ALA A 216 30.81 -4.29 1.78
C ALA A 216 29.56 -5.18 1.68
N LEU A 217 28.36 -4.60 1.84
CA LEU A 217 27.11 -5.35 1.65
C LEU A 217 26.98 -5.89 0.23
N VAL A 218 27.25 -5.06 -0.80
CA VAL A 218 27.23 -5.49 -2.21
C VAL A 218 28.23 -6.62 -2.44
N HIS A 219 29.46 -6.47 -1.95
CA HIS A 219 30.50 -7.48 -2.09
C HIS A 219 30.13 -8.80 -1.40
N ASN A 220 29.60 -8.72 -0.18
CA ASN A 220 29.16 -9.89 0.57
C ASN A 220 28.03 -10.65 -0.14
N ILE A 221 27.05 -9.92 -0.72
CA ILE A 221 25.95 -10.54 -1.48
C ILE A 221 26.53 -11.33 -2.66
N HIS A 222 27.42 -10.73 -3.45
CA HIS A 222 28.05 -11.41 -4.59
C HIS A 222 28.85 -12.63 -4.17
N ALA A 223 29.71 -12.49 -3.16
CA ALA A 223 30.53 -13.62 -2.66
C ALA A 223 29.68 -14.80 -2.17
N ARG A 224 28.53 -14.52 -1.52
CA ARG A 224 27.63 -15.59 -1.05
C ARG A 224 26.84 -16.26 -2.16
N LEU A 225 26.48 -15.53 -3.21
CA LEU A 225 25.88 -16.14 -4.39
C LEU A 225 26.89 -16.94 -5.20
N GLU A 226 28.15 -16.52 -5.28
CA GLU A 226 29.24 -17.30 -5.86
C GLU A 226 29.45 -18.61 -5.08
N GLU A 227 29.54 -18.56 -3.74
CA GLU A 227 29.59 -19.74 -2.88
C GLU A 227 28.39 -20.69 -3.08
N TYR A 228 27.18 -20.11 -3.28
CA TYR A 228 26.02 -20.92 -3.65
C TYR A 228 26.19 -21.61 -5.00
N ASN A 229 26.77 -20.90 -5.97
CA ASN A 229 27.01 -21.41 -7.32
C ASN A 229 28.11 -22.50 -7.40
N GLU A 230 28.97 -22.62 -6.41
CA GLU A 230 29.98 -23.66 -6.33
C GLU A 230 29.46 -25.03 -5.88
N ARG A 231 28.19 -25.11 -5.44
CA ARG A 231 27.57 -26.39 -4.97
C ARG A 231 27.30 -27.30 -6.15
N GLU A 232 27.56 -28.61 -5.96
CA GLU A 232 27.39 -29.61 -7.01
C GLU A 232 25.92 -29.87 -7.39
N ASP A 233 24.97 -29.64 -6.49
CA ASP A 233 23.54 -29.94 -6.64
C ASP A 233 22.73 -28.80 -7.30
N ARG A 234 23.38 -27.71 -7.71
CA ARG A 234 22.72 -26.58 -8.34
C ARG A 234 22.25 -26.89 -9.76
N LYS A 235 21.12 -26.31 -10.15
CA LYS A 235 20.55 -26.39 -11.51
C LYS A 235 20.93 -25.20 -12.39
N TYR A 236 21.21 -24.06 -11.79
CA TYR A 236 21.49 -22.78 -12.43
C TYR A 236 22.38 -21.91 -11.54
N ASP A 237 23.07 -20.97 -12.13
CA ASP A 237 23.82 -19.96 -11.42
C ASP A 237 22.94 -18.78 -11.03
N LEU A 238 23.07 -18.31 -9.80
CA LEU A 238 22.42 -17.11 -9.31
C LEU A 238 23.41 -15.96 -9.29
N SER A 239 23.04 -14.87 -9.93
CA SER A 239 23.72 -13.59 -9.80
C SER A 239 22.73 -12.46 -9.65
N ILE A 240 23.18 -11.35 -9.10
CA ILE A 240 22.37 -10.17 -8.86
C ILE A 240 23.12 -8.94 -9.37
N SER A 241 22.38 -8.02 -9.94
CA SER A 241 22.89 -6.67 -10.25
C SER A 241 22.40 -5.71 -9.18
N VAL A 242 23.26 -4.81 -8.72
CA VAL A 242 23.00 -3.86 -7.64
C VAL A 242 23.35 -2.46 -8.09
N GLY A 243 22.40 -1.53 -7.94
CA GLY A 243 22.60 -0.11 -8.05
C GLY A 243 22.23 0.56 -6.73
N TYR A 244 22.98 1.59 -6.31
CA TYR A 244 22.65 2.32 -5.09
C TYR A 244 22.83 3.81 -5.28
N ALA A 245 22.06 4.59 -4.52
CA ALA A 245 22.15 6.04 -4.45
C ALA A 245 22.11 6.51 -2.99
N CYS A 246 22.75 7.63 -2.75
CA CYS A 246 22.79 8.29 -1.47
C CYS A 246 21.96 9.58 -1.52
N LYS A 247 21.21 9.88 -0.46
CA LYS A 247 20.65 11.20 -0.27
C LYS A 247 21.77 12.17 0.07
N GLU A 248 22.11 13.03 -0.87
CA GLU A 248 23.02 14.14 -0.65
C GLU A 248 22.29 15.34 -0.02
N ASP A 249 23.06 16.37 0.37
CA ASP A 249 22.48 17.61 0.91
C ASP A 249 21.60 18.28 -0.15
N GLY A 250 20.31 18.41 0.15
CA GLY A 250 19.30 18.97 -0.73
C GLY A 250 17.92 18.37 -0.52
N TYR A 251 16.94 18.86 -1.29
CA TYR A 251 15.57 18.35 -1.25
C TYR A 251 15.45 17.14 -2.19
N TYR A 252 15.41 15.93 -1.62
CA TYR A 252 15.13 14.71 -2.34
C TYR A 252 13.70 14.22 -2.07
N THR A 253 12.98 13.87 -3.13
CA THR A 253 11.73 13.13 -3.04
C THR A 253 12.01 11.62 -3.08
N ILE A 254 11.03 10.80 -2.67
CA ILE A 254 11.13 9.34 -2.78
C ILE A 254 11.43 8.92 -4.22
N PRO A 255 10.69 9.41 -5.26
CA PRO A 255 10.99 9.09 -6.65
C PRO A 255 12.40 9.43 -7.07
N ASP A 256 12.96 10.55 -6.62
CA ASP A 256 14.31 10.97 -7.03
C ASP A 256 15.37 9.97 -6.57
N LEU A 257 15.30 9.52 -5.32
CA LEU A 257 16.25 8.57 -4.75
C LEU A 257 16.11 7.17 -5.38
N ILE A 258 14.87 6.73 -5.60
CA ILE A 258 14.60 5.45 -6.27
C ILE A 258 15.13 5.48 -7.71
N ASN A 259 14.83 6.53 -8.47
CA ASN A 259 15.27 6.68 -9.85
C ASN A 259 16.81 6.72 -9.95
N ALA A 260 17.49 7.42 -9.04
CA ALA A 260 18.94 7.46 -9.02
C ALA A 260 19.56 6.06 -8.80
N ALA A 261 19.00 5.26 -7.88
CA ALA A 261 19.46 3.88 -7.67
C ALA A 261 19.15 2.96 -8.86
N ASP A 262 18.01 3.15 -9.52
CA ASP A 262 17.62 2.39 -10.71
C ASP A 262 18.50 2.72 -11.91
N GLU A 263 18.87 3.98 -12.10
CA GLU A 263 19.84 4.39 -13.12
C GLU A 263 21.21 3.73 -12.92
N GLU A 264 21.70 3.63 -11.68
CA GLU A 264 22.96 2.93 -11.38
C GLU A 264 22.82 1.42 -11.62
N LEU A 265 21.69 0.80 -11.25
CA LEU A 265 21.40 -0.60 -11.55
C LEU A 265 21.41 -0.85 -13.06
N TYR A 266 20.77 0.02 -13.83
CA TYR A 266 20.77 -0.07 -15.30
C TYR A 266 22.19 -0.03 -15.89
N LYS A 267 23.06 0.87 -15.40
CA LYS A 267 24.47 0.95 -15.82
C LYS A 267 25.23 -0.35 -15.53
N VAL A 268 25.01 -0.96 -14.36
CA VAL A 268 25.60 -2.26 -13.99
C VAL A 268 25.14 -3.35 -14.95
N LYS A 269 23.83 -3.46 -15.20
CA LYS A 269 23.26 -4.44 -16.15
C LYS A 269 23.79 -4.25 -17.57
N ALA A 270 23.90 -3.00 -18.03
CA ALA A 270 24.43 -2.70 -19.36
C ALA A 270 25.90 -3.14 -19.52
N LYS A 271 26.75 -2.91 -18.51
CA LYS A 271 28.16 -3.37 -18.50
C LYS A 271 28.26 -4.90 -18.54
N LYS A 272 27.41 -5.61 -17.76
CA LYS A 272 27.37 -7.08 -17.79
C LYS A 272 27.01 -7.61 -19.19
N LYS A 273 26.00 -7.04 -19.85
CA LYS A 273 25.58 -7.47 -21.20
C LYS A 273 26.69 -7.30 -22.24
N VAL A 274 27.49 -6.23 -22.18
CA VAL A 274 28.62 -6.03 -23.09
C VAL A 274 29.72 -7.08 -22.88
N ASN A 275 29.99 -7.44 -21.62
CA ASN A 275 31.04 -8.43 -21.30
C ASN A 275 30.63 -9.87 -21.68
N PHE A 276 29.33 -10.21 -21.67
CA PHE A 276 28.82 -11.53 -22.07
C PHE A 276 28.45 -11.61 -23.57
N GLY A 277 28.24 -10.48 -24.26
CA GLY A 277 27.90 -10.41 -25.69
C GLY A 277 29.11 -10.34 -26.63
N GLY A 278 30.35 -10.27 -26.15
CA GLY A 278 31.56 -10.18 -26.94
C GLY A 278 32.28 -11.51 -27.25
N GLY A 279 31.62 -12.65 -26.99
CA GLY A 279 32.14 -14.00 -27.20
C GLY A 279 31.25 -14.86 -28.08
N GLY A 280 30.86 -14.34 -29.25
CA GLY A 280 30.15 -15.09 -30.30
C GLY A 280 30.82 -14.91 -31.65
#